data_1fdd7f9017746cf2605e7a7da024404b
#
_entry.id   1fdd7f9017746cf2605e7a7da024404b
#
_cell.length_a   1.000
_cell.length_b   1.000
_cell.length_c   1.000
_cell.angle_alpha   90.00
_cell.angle_beta   90.00
_cell.angle_gamma   90.00
#
_symmetry.space_group_name_H-M   'P 1'
#
loop_
_entity.id
_entity.type
_entity.pdbx_description
1 polymer ?
#
loop_
_entity_poly.entity_id
_entity_poly.type
_entity_poly.pdbx_seq_one_letter_code
_entity_poly.pdbx_strand_id
1 'polypeptide(L)'
;PVNNQIPDWNDLVYEGEWHRALVNLHSTNNFPEFTGRICPAPCEESCVLNINDNPVAIKTIECAIVDKGFENGWINPEPPEKKTGKRVAVVGSGPAGLATAQQLARAGHNVVLFEKNDRIGGLLRYGIPDFKMEKHLIDRRMEQMAAEGVEFRTGVNRSEEHTSELQSQF
;
A
#
# COMPACT_ATOMS: atom_id res chain seq x y z
N PRO A 1 -12.82 9.23 5.73
CA PRO A 1 -11.95 9.20 6.91
C PRO A 1 -10.46 9.38 6.60
N VAL A 2 -10.02 8.91 5.40
CA VAL A 2 -8.62 9.01 4.95
C VAL A 2 -8.33 10.24 4.08
N ASN A 3 -9.34 11.08 3.88
CA ASN A 3 -9.24 12.33 3.13
C ASN A 3 -8.71 12.17 1.70
N ASN A 4 -9.13 11.12 0.99
CA ASN A 4 -8.78 10.92 -0.41
C ASN A 4 -9.26 12.09 -1.27
N GLN A 5 -8.37 12.61 -2.09
CA GLN A 5 -8.60 13.78 -2.95
C GLN A 5 -9.14 13.34 -4.34
N ILE A 6 -10.27 12.64 -4.33
CA ILE A 6 -10.84 12.00 -5.52
C ILE A 6 -11.11 13.00 -6.67
N PRO A 7 -11.71 14.17 -6.45
CA PRO A 7 -11.93 15.14 -7.51
C PRO A 7 -10.61 15.62 -8.13
N ASP A 8 -9.59 15.85 -7.29
CA ASP A 8 -8.32 16.41 -7.73
C ASP A 8 -7.56 15.48 -8.67
N TRP A 9 -7.43 14.18 -8.32
CA TRP A 9 -6.73 13.26 -9.23
C TRP A 9 -7.55 12.94 -10.49
N ASN A 10 -8.90 12.97 -10.42
CA ASN A 10 -9.74 12.81 -11.60
C ASN A 10 -9.55 13.96 -12.58
N ASP A 11 -9.51 15.20 -12.08
CA ASP A 11 -9.24 16.40 -12.87
C ASP A 11 -7.84 16.32 -13.51
N LEU A 12 -6.83 15.97 -12.74
CA LEU A 12 -5.47 15.78 -13.27
C LEU A 12 -5.39 14.70 -14.35
N VAL A 13 -6.15 13.60 -14.21
CA VAL A 13 -6.23 12.58 -15.27
C VAL A 13 -6.94 13.12 -16.51
N TYR A 14 -8.01 13.90 -16.34
CA TYR A 14 -8.71 14.55 -17.43
C TYR A 14 -7.82 15.52 -18.23
N GLU A 15 -6.97 16.26 -17.53
CA GLU A 15 -5.97 17.16 -18.12
C GLU A 15 -4.76 16.42 -18.72
N GLY A 16 -4.65 15.12 -18.56
CA GLY A 16 -3.51 14.32 -19.01
C GLY A 16 -2.29 14.35 -18.10
N GLU A 17 -2.38 14.97 -16.93
CA GLU A 17 -1.32 15.16 -15.93
C GLU A 17 -1.12 13.92 -15.03
N TRP A 18 -0.92 12.76 -15.65
CA TRP A 18 -0.89 11.45 -14.98
C TRP A 18 0.14 11.34 -13.84
N HIS A 19 1.32 11.92 -14.01
CA HIS A 19 2.34 11.89 -12.96
C HIS A 19 1.91 12.69 -11.73
N ARG A 20 1.27 13.84 -11.92
CA ARG A 20 0.72 14.65 -10.82
C ARG A 20 -0.45 13.94 -10.14
N ALA A 21 -1.29 13.27 -10.92
CA ALA A 21 -2.37 12.43 -10.40
C ALA A 21 -1.81 11.30 -9.50
N LEU A 22 -0.72 10.64 -9.90
CA LEU A 22 -0.04 9.62 -9.12
C LEU A 22 0.49 10.16 -7.78
N VAL A 23 1.15 11.31 -7.80
CA VAL A 23 1.67 11.95 -6.57
C VAL A 23 0.52 12.30 -5.62
N ASN A 24 -0.57 12.86 -6.15
CA ASN A 24 -1.76 13.20 -5.38
C ASN A 24 -2.39 11.92 -4.77
N LEU A 25 -2.59 10.87 -5.55
CA LEU A 25 -3.15 9.60 -5.09
C LEU A 25 -2.29 8.93 -4.00
N HIS A 26 -0.97 8.87 -4.18
CA HIS A 26 -0.04 8.31 -3.19
C HIS A 26 0.05 9.12 -1.89
N SER A 27 -0.38 10.37 -1.87
CA SER A 27 -0.38 11.19 -0.64
C SER A 27 -1.32 10.62 0.44
N THR A 28 -2.32 9.86 0.06
CA THR A 28 -3.32 9.27 0.97
C THR A 28 -3.45 7.76 0.84
N ASN A 29 -2.92 7.13 -0.22
CA ASN A 29 -3.01 5.70 -0.47
C ASN A 29 -1.65 5.12 -0.87
N ASN A 30 -1.09 4.26 -0.01
CA ASN A 30 0.20 3.61 -0.28
C ASN A 30 0.14 2.61 -1.44
N PHE A 31 -0.99 1.93 -1.61
CA PHE A 31 -1.13 0.78 -2.53
C PHE A 31 -2.40 0.86 -3.38
N PRO A 32 -2.48 1.84 -4.30
CA PRO A 32 -3.66 1.99 -5.16
C PRO A 32 -3.91 0.78 -6.06
N GLU A 33 -2.88 0.02 -6.42
CA GLU A 33 -3.00 -1.22 -7.18
C GLU A 33 -3.76 -2.32 -6.42
N PHE A 34 -3.71 -2.32 -5.08
CA PHE A 34 -4.48 -3.26 -4.27
C PHE A 34 -5.92 -2.77 -4.14
N THR A 35 -6.12 -1.53 -3.67
CA THR A 35 -7.46 -0.96 -3.46
C THR A 35 -8.22 -0.86 -4.78
N GLY A 36 -7.60 -0.42 -5.85
CA GLY A 36 -8.22 -0.30 -7.16
C GLY A 36 -8.74 -1.64 -7.74
N ARG A 37 -8.16 -2.78 -7.31
CA ARG A 37 -8.59 -4.10 -7.76
C ARG A 37 -9.58 -4.79 -6.82
N ILE A 38 -9.43 -4.63 -5.50
CA ILE A 38 -10.16 -5.45 -4.52
C ILE A 38 -11.17 -4.67 -3.69
N CYS A 39 -11.10 -3.34 -3.62
CA CYS A 39 -12.03 -2.52 -2.85
C CYS A 39 -13.44 -2.66 -3.41
N PRO A 40 -14.49 -2.85 -2.57
CA PRO A 40 -15.87 -2.87 -3.02
C PRO A 40 -16.38 -1.49 -3.48
N ALA A 41 -15.58 -0.43 -3.30
CA ALA A 41 -15.84 0.94 -3.72
C ALA A 41 -17.19 1.52 -3.20
N PRO A 42 -17.43 1.56 -1.88
CA PRO A 42 -18.65 2.18 -1.33
C PRO A 42 -18.75 3.68 -1.67
N CYS A 43 -17.62 4.31 -2.00
CA CYS A 43 -17.57 5.69 -2.48
C CYS A 43 -18.24 5.86 -3.86
N GLU A 44 -18.17 4.86 -4.75
CA GLU A 44 -18.89 4.86 -6.03
C GLU A 44 -20.39 4.67 -5.81
N GLU A 45 -20.78 3.72 -4.96
CA GLU A 45 -22.17 3.46 -4.63
C GLU A 45 -22.84 4.68 -3.99
N SER A 46 -22.12 5.41 -3.15
CA SER A 46 -22.61 6.62 -2.46
C SER A 46 -22.46 7.90 -3.27
N CYS A 47 -21.98 7.82 -4.51
CA CYS A 47 -21.77 8.99 -5.35
C CYS A 47 -23.13 9.65 -5.67
N VAL A 48 -23.23 10.97 -5.48
CA VAL A 48 -24.48 11.72 -5.76
C VAL A 48 -24.88 11.69 -7.24
N LEU A 49 -23.95 11.51 -8.15
CA LEU A 49 -24.26 11.31 -9.56
C LEU A 49 -25.09 10.04 -9.81
N ASN A 50 -24.93 9.02 -8.94
CA ASN A 50 -25.66 7.76 -9.04
C ASN A 50 -27.18 7.89 -8.83
N ILE A 51 -27.67 9.09 -8.47
CA ILE A 51 -29.10 9.39 -8.37
C ILE A 51 -29.73 9.49 -9.78
N ASN A 52 -29.02 10.09 -10.73
CA ASN A 52 -29.56 10.42 -12.06
C ASN A 52 -28.75 9.84 -13.22
N ASP A 53 -27.52 9.36 -12.95
CA ASP A 53 -26.59 8.84 -13.94
C ASP A 53 -25.66 7.78 -13.30
N ASN A 54 -24.67 7.28 -14.01
CA ASN A 54 -23.67 6.39 -13.48
C ASN A 54 -22.73 7.13 -12.50
N PRO A 55 -22.30 6.47 -11.41
CA PRO A 55 -21.35 7.07 -10.47
C PRO A 55 -19.98 7.32 -11.15
N VAL A 56 -19.20 8.21 -10.56
CA VAL A 56 -17.80 8.39 -10.96
C VAL A 56 -17.05 7.07 -10.77
N ALA A 57 -16.32 6.63 -11.80
CA ALA A 57 -15.45 5.46 -11.76
C ALA A 57 -14.18 5.78 -10.94
N ILE A 58 -14.21 5.60 -9.63
CA ILE A 58 -13.12 6.00 -8.72
C ILE A 58 -12.02 4.95 -8.71
N LYS A 59 -12.33 3.72 -8.32
CA LYS A 59 -11.32 2.67 -8.16
C LYS A 59 -10.65 2.26 -9.47
N THR A 60 -11.38 2.33 -10.58
CA THR A 60 -10.83 2.03 -11.92
C THR A 60 -9.81 3.09 -12.31
N ILE A 61 -10.08 4.35 -12.01
CA ILE A 61 -9.14 5.46 -12.25
C ILE A 61 -7.93 5.36 -11.33
N GLU A 62 -8.10 5.06 -10.03
CA GLU A 62 -6.99 4.77 -9.11
C GLU A 62 -6.06 3.69 -9.67
N CYS A 63 -6.65 2.58 -10.14
CA CYS A 63 -5.91 1.47 -10.73
C CYS A 63 -5.13 1.91 -11.98
N ALA A 64 -5.78 2.66 -12.87
CA ALA A 64 -5.16 3.16 -14.09
C ALA A 64 -3.99 4.12 -13.81
N ILE A 65 -4.14 5.00 -12.82
CA ILE A 65 -3.08 5.93 -12.40
C ILE A 65 -1.84 5.16 -11.93
N VAL A 66 -2.01 4.21 -11.02
CA VAL A 66 -0.87 3.47 -10.45
C VAL A 66 -0.24 2.53 -11.46
N ASP A 67 -1.02 1.86 -12.30
CA ASP A 67 -0.49 0.97 -13.34
C ASP A 67 0.37 1.77 -14.32
N LYS A 68 -0.14 2.91 -14.79
CA LYS A 68 0.63 3.84 -15.63
C LYS A 68 1.89 4.37 -14.93
N GLY A 69 1.82 4.59 -13.61
CA GLY A 69 2.97 4.99 -12.81
C GLY A 69 4.09 3.95 -12.82
N PHE A 70 3.74 2.67 -12.70
CA PHE A 70 4.72 1.57 -12.82
C PHE A 70 5.24 1.39 -14.25
N GLU A 71 4.36 1.43 -15.25
CA GLU A 71 4.74 1.30 -16.67
C GLU A 71 5.76 2.36 -17.09
N ASN A 72 5.62 3.59 -16.59
CA ASN A 72 6.52 4.70 -16.91
C ASN A 72 7.71 4.83 -15.94
N GLY A 73 7.87 3.93 -14.95
CA GLY A 73 8.96 3.99 -14.00
C GLY A 73 8.92 5.19 -13.05
N TRP A 74 7.74 5.75 -12.79
CA TRP A 74 7.59 6.90 -11.88
C TRP A 74 7.57 6.48 -10.42
N ILE A 75 7.26 5.22 -10.13
CA ILE A 75 7.21 4.69 -8.78
C ILE A 75 8.57 4.09 -8.44
N ASN A 76 9.33 4.80 -7.63
CA ASN A 76 10.67 4.42 -7.21
C ASN A 76 10.74 4.29 -5.69
N PRO A 77 11.72 3.54 -5.15
CA PRO A 77 11.98 3.55 -3.71
C PRO A 77 12.30 4.95 -3.20
N GLU A 78 11.77 5.28 -2.03
CA GLU A 78 11.96 6.56 -1.35
C GLU A 78 12.67 6.34 0.01
N PRO A 79 13.99 6.02 -0.01
CA PRO A 79 14.73 5.84 1.23
C PRO A 79 14.82 7.18 1.99
N PRO A 80 14.76 7.15 3.33
CA PRO A 80 14.79 8.37 4.13
C PRO A 80 16.16 9.06 4.06
N GLU A 81 16.18 10.37 3.99
CA GLU A 81 17.41 11.16 4.02
C GLU A 81 18.16 11.02 5.36
N LYS A 82 17.42 10.89 6.45
CA LYS A 82 17.97 10.80 7.81
C LYS A 82 17.36 9.64 8.58
N LYS A 83 18.21 8.88 9.27
CA LYS A 83 17.76 7.83 10.18
C LYS A 83 17.50 8.41 11.57
N THR A 84 16.42 7.99 12.22
CA THR A 84 16.03 8.45 13.58
C THR A 84 16.73 7.64 14.67
N GLY A 85 17.35 6.50 14.33
CA GLY A 85 17.92 5.55 15.28
C GLY A 85 16.89 4.69 16.03
N LYS A 86 15.59 4.98 15.88
CA LYS A 86 14.53 4.19 16.53
C LYS A 86 14.27 2.91 15.73
N ARG A 87 14.02 1.82 16.47
CA ARG A 87 13.62 0.54 15.89
C ARG A 87 12.14 0.28 16.14
N VAL A 88 11.44 -0.21 15.12
CA VAL A 88 10.00 -0.49 15.19
C VAL A 88 9.71 -1.88 14.65
N ALA A 89 8.97 -2.66 15.43
CA ALA A 89 8.43 -3.95 15.00
C ALA A 89 6.99 -3.76 14.51
N VAL A 90 6.72 -4.20 13.28
CA VAL A 90 5.36 -4.29 12.73
C VAL A 90 4.97 -5.75 12.67
N VAL A 91 3.81 -6.12 13.22
CA VAL A 91 3.33 -7.50 13.28
C VAL A 91 2.16 -7.69 12.33
N GLY A 92 2.35 -8.58 11.36
CA GLY A 92 1.39 -8.87 10.31
C GLY A 92 1.66 -8.11 9.01
N SER A 93 1.60 -8.82 7.89
CA SER A 93 1.91 -8.33 6.55
C SER A 93 0.69 -8.08 5.66
N GLY A 94 -0.49 -7.93 6.25
CA GLY A 94 -1.66 -7.45 5.53
C GLY A 94 -1.49 -5.99 5.06
N PRO A 95 -2.44 -5.43 4.27
CA PRO A 95 -2.33 -4.08 3.72
C PRO A 95 -1.98 -3.01 4.75
N ALA A 96 -2.60 -3.07 5.94
CA ALA A 96 -2.36 -2.12 7.02
C ALA A 96 -0.93 -2.21 7.57
N GLY A 97 -0.43 -3.44 7.79
CA GLY A 97 0.94 -3.66 8.25
C GLY A 97 1.98 -3.21 7.22
N LEU A 98 1.75 -3.52 5.94
CA LEU A 98 2.61 -3.05 4.84
C LEU A 98 2.65 -1.52 4.78
N ALA A 99 1.49 -0.84 4.79
CA ALA A 99 1.43 0.61 4.75
C ALA A 99 2.12 1.25 5.96
N THR A 100 1.90 0.71 7.16
CA THR A 100 2.56 1.17 8.38
C THR A 100 4.07 1.01 8.29
N ALA A 101 4.55 -0.16 7.84
CA ALA A 101 5.99 -0.42 7.70
C ALA A 101 6.65 0.53 6.69
N GLN A 102 6.00 0.76 5.55
CA GLN A 102 6.50 1.68 4.53
C GLN A 102 6.60 3.12 5.06
N GLN A 103 5.54 3.64 5.65
CA GLN A 103 5.54 5.02 6.17
C GLN A 103 6.56 5.22 7.29
N LEU A 104 6.72 4.24 8.18
CA LEU A 104 7.73 4.31 9.23
C LEU A 104 9.16 4.23 8.68
N ALA A 105 9.41 3.42 7.65
CA ALA A 105 10.71 3.36 6.99
C ALA A 105 11.05 4.69 6.29
N ARG A 106 10.11 5.26 5.55
CA ARG A 106 10.24 6.59 4.92
C ARG A 106 10.44 7.72 5.94
N ALA A 107 9.84 7.59 7.14
CA ALA A 107 10.09 8.51 8.27
C ALA A 107 11.47 8.31 8.92
N GLY A 108 12.28 7.36 8.47
CA GLY A 108 13.66 7.15 8.93
C GLY A 108 13.82 6.16 10.08
N HIS A 109 12.79 5.42 10.44
CA HIS A 109 12.91 4.37 11.46
C HIS A 109 13.51 3.09 10.87
N ASN A 110 14.17 2.29 11.72
CA ASN A 110 14.59 0.94 11.37
C ASN A 110 13.38 0.01 11.60
N VAL A 111 12.78 -0.48 10.53
CA VAL A 111 11.53 -1.24 10.58
C VAL A 111 11.76 -2.70 10.27
N VAL A 112 11.26 -3.57 11.14
CA VAL A 112 11.17 -5.02 10.88
C VAL A 112 9.69 -5.41 10.87
N LEU A 113 9.24 -6.02 9.78
CA LEU A 113 7.89 -6.54 9.64
C LEU A 113 7.90 -8.06 9.82
N PHE A 114 7.17 -8.55 10.81
CA PHE A 114 7.03 -9.97 11.12
C PHE A 114 5.74 -10.53 10.53
N GLU A 115 5.83 -11.67 9.88
CA GLU A 115 4.70 -12.42 9.33
C GLU A 115 4.76 -13.88 9.79
N LYS A 116 3.63 -14.43 10.25
CA LYS A 116 3.54 -15.83 10.69
C LYS A 116 3.61 -16.84 9.56
N ASN A 117 3.11 -16.46 8.39
CA ASN A 117 3.12 -17.33 7.22
C ASN A 117 4.48 -17.29 6.51
N ASP A 118 4.67 -18.17 5.54
CA ASP A 118 5.88 -18.29 4.74
C ASP A 118 6.10 -17.13 3.75
N ARG A 119 5.03 -16.37 3.44
CA ARG A 119 5.07 -15.24 2.49
C ARG A 119 4.34 -14.01 3.01
N ILE A 120 4.82 -12.85 2.58
CA ILE A 120 4.25 -11.54 2.86
C ILE A 120 2.97 -11.31 2.04
N GLY A 121 2.01 -10.56 2.62
CA GLY A 121 0.80 -10.10 1.93
C GLY A 121 -0.50 -10.44 2.66
N GLY A 122 -0.46 -11.31 3.67
CA GLY A 122 -1.66 -11.69 4.42
C GLY A 122 -2.80 -12.15 3.51
N LEU A 123 -4.02 -11.66 3.72
CA LEU A 123 -5.18 -12.02 2.90
C LEU A 123 -5.05 -11.62 1.42
N LEU A 124 -4.25 -10.61 1.08
CA LEU A 124 -3.97 -10.28 -0.32
C LEU A 124 -3.34 -11.48 -1.06
N ARG A 125 -2.45 -12.20 -0.38
CA ARG A 125 -1.77 -13.36 -0.95
C ARG A 125 -2.58 -14.65 -0.82
N TYR A 126 -3.14 -14.90 0.36
CA TYR A 126 -3.75 -16.19 0.69
C TYR A 126 -5.27 -16.21 0.53
N GLY A 127 -5.94 -15.05 0.47
CA GLY A 127 -7.39 -14.95 0.42
C GLY A 127 -7.97 -14.42 -0.89
N ILE A 128 -7.19 -13.66 -1.67
CA ILE A 128 -7.65 -13.08 -2.94
C ILE A 128 -7.23 -13.96 -4.12
N PRO A 129 -8.15 -14.39 -5.00
CA PRO A 129 -7.82 -15.15 -6.20
C PRO A 129 -6.98 -14.34 -7.20
N ASP A 130 -6.11 -15.01 -7.97
CA ASP A 130 -5.21 -14.36 -8.94
C ASP A 130 -5.96 -13.63 -10.05
N PHE A 131 -7.13 -14.12 -10.46
CA PHE A 131 -7.95 -13.43 -11.47
C PHE A 131 -8.49 -12.06 -11.01
N LYS A 132 -8.49 -11.79 -9.67
CA LYS A 132 -8.82 -10.48 -9.12
C LYS A 132 -7.59 -9.60 -8.88
N MET A 133 -6.49 -10.21 -8.44
CA MET A 133 -5.25 -9.51 -8.15
C MET A 133 -4.07 -10.48 -8.22
N GLU A 134 -3.25 -10.32 -9.22
CA GLU A 134 -2.04 -11.12 -9.43
C GLU A 134 -1.01 -10.88 -8.32
N LYS A 135 -0.35 -11.95 -7.87
CA LYS A 135 0.54 -11.89 -6.70
C LYS A 135 1.85 -11.16 -6.98
N HIS A 136 2.26 -11.04 -8.24
CA HIS A 136 3.44 -10.25 -8.59
C HIS A 136 3.32 -8.77 -8.19
N LEU A 137 2.09 -8.24 -8.07
CA LEU A 137 1.85 -6.86 -7.60
C LEU A 137 2.31 -6.68 -6.14
N ILE A 138 2.13 -7.73 -5.30
CA ILE A 138 2.63 -7.72 -3.92
C ILE A 138 4.15 -7.80 -3.94
N ASP A 139 4.72 -8.70 -4.74
CA ASP A 139 6.16 -8.93 -4.80
C ASP A 139 6.89 -7.66 -5.25
N ARG A 140 6.38 -6.97 -6.27
CA ARG A 140 6.88 -5.67 -6.75
C ARG A 140 6.91 -4.60 -5.63
N ARG A 141 5.86 -4.52 -4.82
CA ARG A 141 5.82 -3.58 -3.68
C ARG A 141 6.78 -3.99 -2.57
N MET A 142 6.93 -5.28 -2.30
CA MET A 142 7.91 -5.77 -1.33
C MET A 142 9.34 -5.39 -1.74
N GLU A 143 9.70 -5.53 -3.01
CA GLU A 143 11.00 -5.13 -3.53
C GLU A 143 11.25 -3.63 -3.31
N GLN A 144 10.28 -2.79 -3.63
CA GLN A 144 10.34 -1.36 -3.37
C GLN A 144 10.52 -1.06 -1.87
N MET A 145 9.70 -1.65 -1.01
CA MET A 145 9.76 -1.43 0.44
C MET A 145 11.07 -1.93 1.05
N ALA A 146 11.61 -3.03 0.56
CA ALA A 146 12.93 -3.53 0.98
C ALA A 146 14.04 -2.53 0.61
N ALA A 147 13.96 -1.92 -0.58
CA ALA A 147 14.89 -0.86 -1.00
C ALA A 147 14.71 0.43 -0.17
N GLU A 148 13.52 0.70 0.37
CA GLU A 148 13.23 1.79 1.31
C GLU A 148 13.72 1.49 2.74
N GLY A 149 14.15 0.25 3.02
CA GLY A 149 14.76 -0.16 4.30
C GLY A 149 13.84 -0.95 5.24
N VAL A 150 12.75 -1.51 4.73
CA VAL A 150 11.92 -2.46 5.49
C VAL A 150 12.56 -3.84 5.46
N GLU A 151 12.81 -4.41 6.64
CA GLU A 151 13.23 -5.80 6.80
C GLU A 151 11.99 -6.69 6.96
N PHE A 152 11.86 -7.74 6.14
CA PHE A 152 10.78 -8.71 6.22
C PHE A 152 11.25 -10.00 6.88
N ARG A 153 10.52 -10.47 7.90
CA ARG A 153 10.76 -11.77 8.57
C ARG A 153 9.49 -12.61 8.53
N THR A 154 9.51 -13.65 7.71
CA THR A 154 8.42 -14.63 7.59
C THR A 154 8.62 -15.83 8.50
N GLY A 155 7.56 -16.62 8.73
CA GLY A 155 7.60 -17.80 9.60
C GLY A 155 7.70 -17.48 11.10
N VAL A 156 7.46 -16.23 11.50
CA VAL A 156 7.53 -15.78 12.89
C VAL A 156 6.13 -15.57 13.45
N ASN A 157 5.68 -16.50 14.28
CA ASN A 157 4.39 -16.39 14.93
C ASN A 157 4.55 -15.61 16.26
N ARG A 158 3.74 -14.56 16.43
CA ARG A 158 3.63 -13.87 17.72
C ARG A 158 2.70 -14.65 18.62
N SER A 159 3.26 -15.33 19.65
CA SER A 159 2.50 -15.77 20.82
C SER A 159 2.75 -14.83 22.00
N GLU A 160 1.90 -14.87 23.01
CA GLU A 160 2.13 -14.12 24.25
C GLU A 160 3.47 -14.53 24.93
N GLU A 161 3.89 -15.76 24.73
CA GLU A 161 5.16 -16.30 25.24
C GLU A 161 6.39 -15.67 24.58
N HIS A 162 6.28 -15.23 23.30
CA HIS A 162 7.40 -14.63 22.56
C HIS A 162 7.45 -13.09 22.62
N THR A 163 6.56 -12.45 23.35
CA THR A 163 6.55 -10.98 23.46
C THR A 163 7.85 -10.46 24.11
N SER A 164 8.39 -11.19 25.07
CA SER A 164 9.67 -10.87 25.73
C SER A 164 10.88 -11.07 24.82
N GLU A 165 10.88 -12.09 23.97
CA GLU A 165 11.98 -12.34 23.01
C GLU A 165 12.01 -11.30 21.89
N LEU A 166 10.84 -10.91 21.34
CA LEU A 166 10.77 -9.84 20.37
C LEU A 166 11.22 -8.50 20.95
N GLN A 167 10.88 -8.20 22.19
CA GLN A 167 11.34 -6.99 22.89
C GLN A 167 12.85 -6.98 23.12
N SER A 168 13.48 -8.14 23.32
CA SER A 168 14.93 -8.24 23.51
C SER A 168 15.74 -8.03 22.21
N GLN A 169 15.12 -8.16 21.04
CA GLN A 169 15.75 -7.94 19.73
C GLN A 169 15.71 -6.46 19.29
N PHE A 170 15.03 -5.60 20.04
CA PHE A 170 14.86 -4.16 19.77
C PHE A 170 15.43 -3.24 20.92
#